data_997d11533ab1a01101318977227b80d3
#
_entry.id   997d11533ab1a01101318977227b80d3
#
_cell.length_a   1.000
_cell.length_b   1.000
_cell.length_c   1.000
_cell.angle_alpha   90.00
_cell.angle_beta   90.00
_cell.angle_gamma   90.00
#
_symmetry.space_group_name_H-M   'P 1'
#
loop_
_entity.id
_entity.type
_entity.pdbx_description
1 polymer ?
#
loop_
_entity_poly.entity_id
_entity_poly.type
_entity_poly.pdbx_seq_one_letter_code
_entity_poly.pdbx_strand_id
1 'polypeptide(L)'
;DSYWTTRIVAPDSPIQLLSVTDTHSGIEAYTLPEWNDLKRTLIDFSPIEKPLLRFAFTSKGEKTQHFLRKSIQDVLKERKGKLKSCTTLCIRVNRHKNLPEGFYAGFITSDGYTYKTICSTPSPEGIIRIPLKKLHQADTALLPIAYPTFLKQYFHPETDIPFQMEKAEKLELSLLGKDKTESIIELGEIWLE
;
A
#
# COMPACT_ATOMS: atom_id res chain seq x y z
N ASP A 1 31.24 2.19 18.84
CA ASP A 1 30.14 3.14 19.04
C ASP A 1 28.98 2.82 18.12
N SER A 2 27.95 2.24 18.72
CA SER A 2 26.73 1.80 18.03
C SER A 2 25.92 2.94 17.37
N TYR A 3 26.29 4.19 17.63
CA TYR A 3 25.61 5.36 17.10
C TYR A 3 25.87 5.62 15.62
N TRP A 4 26.90 5.00 15.07
CA TRP A 4 27.37 5.28 13.71
C TRP A 4 27.33 4.09 12.78
N THR A 5 26.60 3.02 13.16
CA THR A 5 26.28 1.96 12.22
C THR A 5 25.32 2.51 11.16
N THR A 6 25.85 3.21 10.21
CA THR A 6 25.15 3.44 8.95
C THR A 6 24.84 2.06 8.38
N ARG A 7 23.57 1.74 8.23
CA ARG A 7 23.15 0.61 7.40
C ARG A 7 23.69 0.90 6.00
N ILE A 8 24.78 0.25 5.65
CA ILE A 8 25.27 0.28 4.28
C ILE A 8 24.30 -0.57 3.46
N VAL A 9 23.33 0.09 2.85
CA VAL A 9 22.44 -0.58 1.90
C VAL A 9 23.20 -0.69 0.59
N ALA A 10 23.35 -1.91 0.06
CA ALA A 10 23.96 -2.10 -1.24
C ALA A 10 23.24 -1.25 -2.30
N PRO A 11 23.96 -0.50 -3.15
CA PRO A 11 23.32 0.42 -4.11
C PRO A 11 22.30 -0.25 -5.03
N ASP A 12 22.48 -1.53 -5.35
CA ASP A 12 21.62 -2.29 -6.26
C ASP A 12 20.50 -3.04 -5.55
N SER A 13 20.44 -2.97 -4.22
CA SER A 13 19.40 -3.67 -3.47
C SER A 13 18.01 -3.06 -3.73
N PRO A 14 16.93 -3.84 -3.64
CA PRO A 14 15.57 -3.32 -3.73
C PRO A 14 15.30 -2.22 -2.72
N ILE A 15 14.40 -1.30 -3.06
CA ILE A 15 13.97 -0.24 -2.14
C ILE A 15 12.82 -0.77 -1.28
N GLN A 16 13.06 -0.94 0.02
CA GLN A 16 12.02 -1.39 0.94
C GLN A 16 11.06 -0.24 1.25
N LEU A 17 9.78 -0.44 0.96
CA LEU A 17 8.72 0.52 1.26
C LEU A 17 7.99 0.18 2.55
N LEU A 18 7.86 -1.11 2.84
CA LEU A 18 7.22 -1.61 4.06
C LEU A 18 7.98 -2.79 4.61
N SER A 19 8.27 -2.75 5.91
CA SER A 19 8.80 -3.88 6.67
C SER A 19 7.78 -4.28 7.74
N VAL A 20 7.48 -5.58 7.84
CA VAL A 20 6.50 -6.10 8.81
C VAL A 20 7.09 -6.30 10.21
N THR A 21 8.40 -6.17 10.37
CA THR A 21 9.04 -6.23 11.69
C THR A 21 8.74 -5.01 12.55
N ASP A 22 8.27 -3.95 11.90
CA ASP A 22 7.86 -2.71 12.57
C ASP A 22 6.33 -2.59 12.51
N THR A 23 5.66 -3.04 13.56
CA THR A 23 4.20 -2.95 13.68
C THR A 23 3.70 -1.52 13.76
N HIS A 24 4.60 -0.55 14.02
CA HIS A 24 4.30 0.87 14.07
C HIS A 24 4.80 1.62 12.83
N SER A 25 4.96 0.94 11.72
CA SER A 25 5.62 1.41 10.50
C SER A 25 4.97 2.61 9.79
N GLY A 26 4.16 3.38 10.47
CA GLY A 26 3.54 4.57 9.90
C GLY A 26 2.42 4.26 8.91
N ILE A 27 1.87 3.05 8.96
CA ILE A 27 0.69 2.71 8.16
C ILE A 27 -0.54 3.34 8.76
N GLU A 28 -1.22 4.15 7.97
CA GLU A 28 -2.51 4.73 8.30
C GLU A 28 -3.61 3.94 7.61
N ALA A 29 -4.67 3.65 8.35
CA ALA A 29 -5.80 2.89 7.83
C ALA A 29 -7.07 3.74 7.89
N TYR A 30 -7.83 3.73 6.80
CA TYR A 30 -9.04 4.53 6.66
C TYR A 30 -10.14 3.71 5.99
N THR A 31 -11.38 4.09 6.22
CA THR A 31 -12.56 3.51 5.58
C THR A 31 -13.49 4.62 5.10
N LEU A 32 -14.00 4.50 3.89
CA LEU A 32 -15.03 5.37 3.34
C LEU A 32 -16.29 4.55 3.07
N PRO A 33 -17.49 5.13 3.26
CA PRO A 33 -17.76 6.51 3.65
C PRO A 33 -17.66 6.78 5.14
N GLU A 34 -17.60 5.75 5.98
CA GLU A 34 -17.63 5.89 7.43
C GLU A 34 -16.48 5.18 8.12
N TRP A 35 -16.18 5.58 9.35
CA TRP A 35 -15.23 4.89 10.20
C TRP A 35 -15.71 3.48 10.50
N ASN A 36 -14.81 2.50 10.35
CA ASN A 36 -15.04 1.12 10.73
C ASN A 36 -13.93 0.63 11.66
N ASP A 37 -14.26 -0.38 12.45
CA ASP A 37 -13.29 -0.99 13.32
C ASP A 37 -12.21 -1.70 12.50
N LEU A 38 -10.97 -1.45 12.85
CA LEU A 38 -9.81 -2.09 12.27
C LEU A 38 -9.08 -2.89 13.33
N LYS A 39 -8.80 -4.13 13.02
CA LYS A 39 -7.91 -4.98 13.81
C LYS A 39 -6.60 -5.20 13.06
N ARG A 40 -5.49 -4.96 13.76
CA ARG A 40 -4.14 -5.25 13.24
C ARG A 40 -3.55 -6.39 14.05
N THR A 41 -3.05 -7.39 13.37
CA THR A 41 -2.43 -8.55 14.01
C THR A 41 -1.19 -8.96 13.26
N LEU A 42 -0.09 -9.15 13.98
CA LEU A 42 1.10 -9.76 13.42
C LEU A 42 0.91 -11.28 13.42
N ILE A 43 1.11 -11.90 12.27
CA ILE A 43 1.09 -13.34 12.11
C ILE A 43 2.51 -13.81 11.89
N ASP A 44 3.04 -14.59 12.82
CA ASP A 44 4.39 -15.13 12.73
C ASP A 44 4.33 -16.62 12.37
N PHE A 45 4.83 -16.93 11.17
CA PHE A 45 4.93 -18.31 10.66
C PHE A 45 6.34 -18.90 10.84
N SER A 46 7.23 -18.19 11.55
CA SER A 46 8.60 -18.63 11.79
C SER A 46 8.64 -20.05 12.42
N PRO A 47 9.59 -20.94 12.01
CA PRO A 47 10.67 -20.68 11.07
C PRO A 47 10.33 -20.95 9.59
N ILE A 48 9.10 -21.33 9.26
CA ILE A 48 8.70 -21.84 7.95
C ILE A 48 8.52 -20.72 6.92
N GLU A 49 7.86 -19.63 7.32
CA GLU A 49 7.55 -18.50 6.43
C GLU A 49 7.83 -17.17 7.12
N LYS A 50 7.97 -16.12 6.32
CA LYS A 50 8.13 -14.76 6.82
C LYS A 50 6.85 -14.27 7.48
N PRO A 51 6.95 -13.38 8.49
CA PRO A 51 5.76 -12.84 9.15
C PRO A 51 4.93 -11.97 8.21
N LEU A 52 3.63 -11.89 8.50
CA LEU A 52 2.66 -11.07 7.79
C LEU A 52 1.92 -10.17 8.78
N LEU A 53 1.48 -9.02 8.29
CA LEU A 53 0.54 -8.15 9.00
C LEU A 53 -0.87 -8.41 8.47
N ARG A 54 -1.79 -8.76 9.36
CA ARG A 54 -3.21 -8.89 9.03
C ARG A 54 -3.93 -7.61 9.38
N PHE A 55 -4.65 -7.08 8.40
CA PHE A 55 -5.58 -5.98 8.59
C PHE A 55 -6.98 -6.51 8.36
N ALA A 56 -7.82 -6.42 9.37
CA ALA A 56 -9.20 -6.86 9.29
C ALA A 56 -10.12 -5.65 9.46
N PHE A 57 -10.88 -5.35 8.41
CA PHE A 57 -11.83 -4.24 8.37
C PHE A 57 -13.24 -4.80 8.45
N THR A 58 -14.08 -4.19 9.27
CA THR A 58 -15.52 -4.52 9.31
C THR A 58 -16.25 -3.60 8.34
N SER A 59 -16.89 -4.18 7.33
CA SER A 59 -17.65 -3.44 6.32
C SER A 59 -19.10 -3.27 6.74
N LYS A 60 -19.62 -2.03 6.63
CA LYS A 60 -21.00 -1.69 6.94
C LYS A 60 -21.92 -1.59 5.73
N GLY A 61 -21.39 -1.73 4.52
CA GLY A 61 -22.16 -1.64 3.29
C GLY A 61 -21.36 -2.01 2.05
N GLU A 62 -22.09 -2.26 0.95
CA GLU A 62 -21.52 -2.74 -0.32
C GLU A 62 -20.57 -1.75 -1.00
N LYS A 63 -20.70 -0.45 -0.69
CA LYS A 63 -19.88 0.60 -1.30
C LYS A 63 -18.74 1.05 -0.41
N THR A 64 -18.42 0.29 0.64
CA THR A 64 -17.35 0.62 1.55
C THR A 64 -16.01 0.37 0.87
N GLN A 65 -15.08 1.30 1.01
CA GLN A 65 -13.70 1.12 0.58
C GLN A 65 -12.76 1.27 1.77
N HIS A 66 -11.76 0.40 1.82
CA HIS A 66 -10.75 0.41 2.86
C HIS A 66 -9.41 0.80 2.25
N PHE A 67 -8.66 1.65 2.96
CA PHE A 67 -7.39 2.20 2.48
C PHE A 67 -6.30 1.99 3.52
N LEU A 68 -5.13 1.59 3.04
CA LEU A 68 -3.90 1.59 3.81
C LEU A 68 -2.93 2.54 3.11
N ARG A 69 -2.39 3.51 3.84
CA ARG A 69 -1.44 4.49 3.31
C ARG A 69 -0.19 4.53 4.16
N LYS A 70 0.93 4.68 3.50
CA LYS A 70 2.21 4.85 4.16
C LYS A 70 3.04 5.91 3.45
N SER A 71 3.58 6.86 4.22
CA SER A 71 4.53 7.83 3.68
C SER A 71 5.84 7.13 3.32
N ILE A 72 6.35 7.38 2.12
CA ILE A 72 7.56 6.76 1.59
C ILE A 72 8.59 7.80 1.10
N GLN A 73 8.34 9.08 1.33
CA GLN A 73 9.22 10.15 0.84
C GLN A 73 10.66 10.00 1.30
N ASP A 74 10.88 9.71 2.57
CA ASP A 74 12.23 9.65 3.13
C ASP A 74 13.02 8.48 2.52
N VAL A 75 12.38 7.33 2.38
CA VAL A 75 13.00 6.16 1.75
C VAL A 75 13.38 6.45 0.31
N LEU A 76 12.49 7.09 -0.45
CA LEU A 76 12.75 7.43 -1.85
C LEU A 76 13.88 8.45 -2.00
N LYS A 77 13.95 9.43 -1.10
CA LYS A 77 15.03 10.43 -1.11
C LYS A 77 16.41 9.79 -0.87
N GLU A 78 16.48 8.82 0.02
CA GLU A 78 17.72 8.11 0.33
C GLU A 78 18.20 7.22 -0.82
N ARG A 79 17.30 6.83 -1.70
CA ARG A 79 17.57 5.85 -2.74
C ARG A 79 17.30 6.38 -4.16
N LYS A 80 17.47 7.67 -4.40
CA LYS A 80 17.20 8.32 -5.70
C LYS A 80 17.90 7.67 -6.89
N GLY A 81 19.14 7.24 -6.71
CA GLY A 81 19.90 6.59 -7.77
C GLY A 81 19.26 5.28 -8.22
N LYS A 82 18.85 4.46 -7.27
CA LYS A 82 18.17 3.18 -7.55
C LYS A 82 16.76 3.39 -8.08
N LEU A 83 16.07 4.42 -7.61
CA LEU A 83 14.69 4.70 -7.99
C LEU A 83 14.51 4.82 -9.50
N LYS A 84 15.46 5.45 -10.18
CA LYS A 84 15.42 5.64 -11.63
C LYS A 84 15.42 4.32 -12.41
N SER A 85 15.99 3.28 -11.85
CA SER A 85 16.08 1.96 -12.47
C SER A 85 14.94 1.02 -12.05
N CYS A 86 14.13 1.40 -11.09
CA CYS A 86 13.01 0.57 -10.63
C CYS A 86 11.90 0.53 -11.67
N THR A 87 11.38 -0.66 -11.91
CA THR A 87 10.31 -0.90 -12.88
C THR A 87 9.10 -1.60 -12.28
N THR A 88 9.22 -2.14 -11.08
CA THR A 88 8.22 -3.07 -10.52
C THR A 88 7.99 -2.82 -9.04
N LEU A 89 6.71 -2.72 -8.68
CA LEU A 89 6.26 -2.73 -7.29
C LEU A 89 5.96 -4.18 -6.90
N CYS A 90 6.58 -4.64 -5.82
CA CYS A 90 6.43 -6.01 -5.34
C CYS A 90 5.76 -6.03 -3.97
N ILE A 91 4.78 -6.89 -3.81
CA ILE A 91 4.00 -7.01 -2.57
C ILE A 91 3.97 -8.48 -2.15
N ARG A 92 4.48 -8.76 -0.95
CA ARG A 92 4.36 -10.10 -0.37
C ARG A 92 3.00 -10.24 0.29
N VAL A 93 2.32 -11.33 0.01
CA VAL A 93 1.00 -11.66 0.59
C VAL A 93 1.02 -13.10 1.08
N ASN A 94 -0.05 -13.53 1.75
CA ASN A 94 -0.20 -14.91 2.16
C ASN A 94 -0.45 -15.80 0.93
N ARG A 95 0.50 -16.66 0.59
CA ARG A 95 0.41 -17.55 -0.57
C ARG A 95 -0.68 -18.61 -0.45
N HIS A 96 -1.18 -18.86 0.75
CA HIS A 96 -2.19 -19.87 1.03
C HIS A 96 -3.62 -19.33 0.98
N LYS A 97 -3.80 -18.04 0.69
CA LYS A 97 -5.10 -17.41 0.62
C LYS A 97 -5.28 -16.66 -0.70
N ASN A 98 -6.51 -16.65 -1.18
CA ASN A 98 -6.86 -15.82 -2.33
C ASN A 98 -6.82 -14.33 -1.93
N LEU A 99 -6.48 -13.48 -2.91
CA LEU A 99 -6.58 -12.05 -2.71
C LEU A 99 -8.05 -11.63 -2.54
N PRO A 100 -8.32 -10.62 -1.70
CA PRO A 100 -9.66 -10.05 -1.64
C PRO A 100 -10.04 -9.44 -2.98
N GLU A 101 -11.32 -9.44 -3.30
CA GLU A 101 -11.84 -8.78 -4.50
C GLU A 101 -11.58 -7.28 -4.43
N GLY A 102 -11.30 -6.69 -5.60
CA GLY A 102 -11.07 -5.25 -5.68
C GLY A 102 -9.87 -4.77 -4.88
N PHE A 103 -8.80 -5.58 -4.84
CA PHE A 103 -7.55 -5.19 -4.20
C PHE A 103 -6.69 -4.42 -5.19
N TYR A 104 -6.44 -3.15 -4.88
CA TYR A 104 -5.65 -2.24 -5.69
C TYR A 104 -4.39 -1.81 -4.95
N ALA A 105 -3.34 -1.55 -5.71
CA ALA A 105 -2.10 -1.01 -5.17
C ALA A 105 -1.56 0.09 -6.08
N GLY A 106 -0.90 1.05 -5.48
CA GLY A 106 -0.29 2.15 -6.22
C GLY A 106 0.28 3.22 -5.30
N PHE A 107 0.31 4.45 -5.83
CA PHE A 107 0.95 5.57 -5.17
C PHE A 107 0.11 6.83 -5.26
N ILE A 108 0.30 7.70 -4.28
CA ILE A 108 -0.18 9.07 -4.32
C ILE A 108 1.04 9.96 -4.51
N THR A 109 0.98 10.85 -5.51
CA THR A 109 2.08 11.77 -5.83
C THR A 109 1.98 13.06 -5.03
N SER A 110 3.08 13.84 -5.06
CA SER A 110 3.14 15.16 -4.43
C SER A 110 2.09 16.14 -4.96
N ASP A 111 1.63 15.92 -6.18
CA ASP A 111 0.57 16.71 -6.81
C ASP A 111 -0.83 16.33 -6.32
N GLY A 112 -0.96 15.33 -5.47
CA GLY A 112 -2.25 14.86 -4.97
C GLY A 112 -2.98 13.87 -5.87
N TYR A 113 -2.33 13.34 -6.89
CA TYR A 113 -2.91 12.35 -7.80
C TYR A 113 -2.64 10.93 -7.32
N THR A 114 -3.62 10.07 -7.50
CA THR A 114 -3.50 8.63 -7.23
C THR A 114 -3.30 7.88 -8.53
N TYR A 115 -2.31 6.97 -8.53
CA TYR A 115 -2.04 6.06 -9.64
C TYR A 115 -2.07 4.64 -9.10
N LYS A 116 -2.96 3.82 -9.60
CA LYS A 116 -3.15 2.46 -9.10
C LYS A 116 -3.54 1.48 -10.20
N THR A 117 -3.43 0.21 -9.87
CA THR A 117 -3.95 -0.87 -10.71
C THR A 117 -4.48 -1.98 -9.82
N ILE A 118 -5.37 -2.79 -10.36
CA ILE A 118 -5.83 -3.99 -9.67
C ILE A 118 -4.67 -4.99 -9.54
N CYS A 119 -4.56 -5.61 -8.37
CA CYS A 119 -3.50 -6.58 -8.14
C CYS A 119 -3.80 -7.88 -8.85
N SER A 120 -2.78 -8.43 -9.51
CA SER A 120 -2.84 -9.72 -10.18
C SER A 120 -2.68 -10.87 -9.18
N THR A 121 -2.94 -12.08 -9.65
CA THR A 121 -2.70 -13.30 -8.87
C THR A 121 -1.24 -13.36 -8.42
N PRO A 122 -0.96 -13.62 -7.13
CA PRO A 122 0.41 -13.72 -6.66
C PRO A 122 1.12 -14.94 -7.25
N SER A 123 2.45 -14.87 -7.28
CA SER A 123 3.29 -16.02 -7.63
C SER A 123 3.12 -17.15 -6.60
N PRO A 124 3.63 -18.37 -6.90
CA PRO A 124 3.60 -19.46 -5.91
C PRO A 124 4.29 -19.12 -4.58
N GLU A 125 5.26 -18.22 -4.60
CA GLU A 125 5.93 -17.73 -3.39
C GLU A 125 5.11 -16.67 -2.62
N GLY A 126 3.97 -16.25 -3.15
CA GLY A 126 3.13 -15.22 -2.54
C GLY A 126 3.61 -13.80 -2.81
N ILE A 127 4.10 -13.53 -4.01
CA ILE A 127 4.56 -12.19 -4.41
C ILE A 127 3.72 -11.69 -5.57
N ILE A 128 3.14 -10.51 -5.39
CA ILE A 128 2.48 -9.78 -6.46
C ILE A 128 3.51 -8.84 -7.07
N ARG A 129 3.70 -8.91 -8.39
CA ARG A 129 4.59 -8.00 -9.12
C ARG A 129 3.78 -7.11 -10.04
N ILE A 130 3.87 -5.81 -9.84
CA ILE A 130 3.13 -4.81 -10.60
C ILE A 130 4.13 -3.95 -11.36
N PRO A 131 4.17 -4.05 -12.70
CA PRO A 131 4.96 -3.11 -13.49
C PRO A 131 4.46 -1.68 -13.27
N LEU A 132 5.37 -0.76 -12.98
CA LEU A 132 5.00 0.64 -12.70
C LEU A 132 4.27 1.28 -13.88
N LYS A 133 4.55 0.83 -15.10
CA LYS A 133 3.87 1.29 -16.32
C LYS A 133 2.37 0.94 -16.36
N LYS A 134 1.92 0.01 -15.53
CA LYS A 134 0.50 -0.38 -15.45
C LYS A 134 -0.30 0.48 -14.48
N LEU A 135 0.35 1.38 -13.77
CA LEU A 135 -0.33 2.29 -12.86
C LEU A 135 -1.04 3.38 -13.67
N HIS A 136 -2.33 3.53 -13.45
CA HIS A 136 -3.18 4.51 -14.13
C HIS A 136 -3.73 5.51 -13.16
N GLN A 137 -3.89 6.75 -13.61
CA GLN A 137 -4.50 7.80 -12.82
C GLN A 137 -5.93 7.41 -12.45
N ALA A 138 -6.26 7.61 -11.19
CA ALA A 138 -7.55 7.27 -10.61
C ALA A 138 -8.00 8.40 -9.66
N ASP A 139 -9.20 8.27 -9.11
CA ASP A 139 -9.67 9.20 -8.10
C ASP A 139 -8.86 9.09 -6.82
N THR A 140 -8.61 10.20 -6.18
CA THR A 140 -7.91 10.25 -4.89
C THR A 140 -8.91 10.38 -3.77
N ALA A 141 -8.91 9.42 -2.84
CA ALA A 141 -9.70 9.51 -1.63
C ALA A 141 -9.11 10.59 -0.71
N LEU A 142 -9.95 11.54 -0.29
CA LEU A 142 -9.56 12.64 0.59
C LEU A 142 -9.64 12.19 2.04
N LEU A 143 -8.52 11.78 2.59
CA LEU A 143 -8.41 11.19 3.93
C LEU A 143 -7.42 11.98 4.78
N PRO A 144 -7.65 12.10 6.08
CA PRO A 144 -8.83 11.62 6.84
C PRO A 144 -10.12 12.33 6.43
N ILE A 145 -11.26 11.68 6.73
CA ILE A 145 -12.57 12.24 6.38
C ILE A 145 -12.76 13.58 7.08
N ALA A 146 -13.01 14.62 6.29
CA ALA A 146 -13.28 15.94 6.83
C ALA A 146 -14.70 16.03 7.43
N TYR A 147 -14.84 16.76 8.51
CA TYR A 147 -16.13 17.11 9.05
C TYR A 147 -16.51 18.53 8.57
N PRO A 148 -17.75 18.75 8.11
CA PRO A 148 -18.89 17.83 8.05
C PRO A 148 -18.83 16.82 6.90
N THR A 149 -19.51 15.68 7.09
CA THR A 149 -19.43 14.50 6.22
C THR A 149 -20.04 14.68 4.83
N PHE A 150 -20.74 15.79 4.56
CA PHE A 150 -21.24 16.08 3.22
C PHE A 150 -20.19 16.64 2.27
N LEU A 151 -18.98 16.94 2.76
CA LEU A 151 -17.89 17.39 1.92
C LEU A 151 -17.43 16.27 0.99
N LYS A 152 -16.82 16.68 -0.13
CA LYS A 152 -16.28 15.76 -1.13
C LYS A 152 -15.34 14.75 -0.49
N GLN A 153 -15.56 13.47 -0.78
CA GLN A 153 -14.72 12.38 -0.28
C GLN A 153 -13.64 11.97 -1.28
N TYR A 154 -13.80 12.33 -2.55
CA TYR A 154 -12.86 11.99 -3.61
C TYR A 154 -12.51 13.21 -4.45
N PHE A 155 -11.27 13.26 -4.89
CA PHE A 155 -10.80 14.18 -5.90
C PHE A 155 -10.76 13.44 -7.25
N HIS A 156 -11.44 14.01 -8.26
CA HIS A 156 -11.49 13.47 -9.61
C HIS A 156 -10.57 14.32 -10.50
N PRO A 157 -9.45 13.77 -11.02
CA PRO A 157 -8.57 14.53 -11.88
C PRO A 157 -9.24 14.85 -13.23
N GLU A 158 -9.06 16.07 -13.72
CA GLU A 158 -9.60 16.51 -15.00
C GLU A 158 -8.65 16.28 -16.16
N THR A 159 -7.35 16.13 -15.88
CA THR A 159 -6.32 15.93 -16.89
C THR A 159 -5.61 14.60 -16.65
N ASP A 160 -5.31 13.90 -17.74
CA ASP A 160 -4.56 12.66 -17.69
C ASP A 160 -3.06 12.96 -17.66
N ILE A 161 -2.44 12.75 -16.50
CA ILE A 161 -1.02 12.99 -16.29
C ILE A 161 -0.34 11.63 -16.08
N PRO A 162 0.70 11.29 -16.87
CA PRO A 162 1.41 10.02 -16.67
C PRO A 162 2.07 9.90 -15.30
N PHE A 163 2.12 8.69 -14.77
CA PHE A 163 2.75 8.41 -13.50
C PHE A 163 4.26 8.62 -13.57
N GLN A 164 4.80 9.33 -12.59
CA GLN A 164 6.24 9.53 -12.41
C GLN A 164 6.60 9.07 -11.00
N MET A 165 7.40 8.02 -10.90
CA MET A 165 7.78 7.44 -9.60
C MET A 165 8.51 8.44 -8.70
N GLU A 166 9.26 9.36 -9.29
CA GLU A 166 10.01 10.39 -8.55
C GLU A 166 9.09 11.33 -7.75
N LYS A 167 7.84 11.44 -8.14
CA LYS A 167 6.84 12.28 -7.47
C LYS A 167 6.05 11.54 -6.39
N ALA A 168 6.24 10.25 -6.22
CA ALA A 168 5.50 9.47 -5.24
C ALA A 168 5.79 9.94 -3.82
N GLU A 169 4.76 10.15 -3.04
CA GLU A 169 4.83 10.51 -1.63
C GLU A 169 4.32 9.42 -0.72
N LYS A 170 3.26 8.73 -1.14
CA LYS A 170 2.61 7.70 -0.34
C LYS A 170 2.40 6.44 -1.14
N LEU A 171 2.59 5.32 -0.49
CA LEU A 171 2.10 4.03 -0.94
C LEU A 171 0.64 3.90 -0.52
N GLU A 172 -0.24 3.48 -1.43
CA GLU A 172 -1.63 3.22 -1.11
C GLU A 172 -2.04 1.82 -1.55
N LEU A 173 -2.66 1.10 -0.64
CA LEU A 173 -3.35 -0.15 -0.91
C LEU A 173 -4.83 0.07 -0.58
N SER A 174 -5.71 -0.45 -1.44
CA SER A 174 -7.15 -0.32 -1.19
C SER A 174 -7.88 -1.60 -1.54
N LEU A 175 -9.00 -1.81 -0.88
CA LEU A 175 -9.88 -2.94 -1.17
C LEU A 175 -11.34 -2.55 -1.01
N LEU A 176 -12.18 -3.24 -1.79
CA LEU A 176 -13.63 -3.08 -1.68
C LEU A 176 -14.15 -3.90 -0.51
N GLY A 177 -14.94 -3.28 0.35
CA GLY A 177 -15.64 -3.99 1.40
C GLY A 177 -16.86 -4.70 0.87
N LYS A 178 -17.19 -5.83 1.48
CA LYS A 178 -18.44 -6.55 1.24
C LYS A 178 -19.41 -6.27 2.38
N ASP A 179 -20.70 -6.19 2.04
CA ASP A 179 -21.74 -5.93 3.02
C ASP A 179 -21.74 -6.98 4.14
N LYS A 180 -21.76 -6.52 5.38
CA LYS A 180 -21.84 -7.33 6.60
C LYS A 180 -20.74 -8.41 6.75
N THR A 181 -19.63 -8.24 6.05
CA THR A 181 -18.51 -9.16 6.16
C THR A 181 -17.25 -8.44 6.59
N GLU A 182 -16.32 -9.22 7.14
CA GLU A 182 -14.99 -8.74 7.45
C GLU A 182 -14.12 -8.81 6.20
N SER A 183 -13.44 -7.71 5.86
CA SER A 183 -12.48 -7.66 4.77
C SER A 183 -11.08 -7.78 5.34
N ILE A 184 -10.34 -8.79 4.89
CA ILE A 184 -9.02 -9.13 5.43
C ILE A 184 -7.98 -9.02 4.33
N ILE A 185 -6.87 -8.35 4.64
CA ILE A 185 -5.66 -8.37 3.83
C ILE A 185 -4.47 -8.76 4.71
N GLU A 186 -3.67 -9.70 4.25
CA GLU A 186 -2.47 -10.16 4.93
C GLU A 186 -1.24 -9.79 4.09
N LEU A 187 -0.45 -8.87 4.59
CA LEU A 187 0.67 -8.26 3.87
C LEU A 187 1.99 -8.58 4.54
N GLY A 188 2.96 -8.93 3.74
CA GLY A 188 4.36 -8.97 4.13
C GLY A 188 5.09 -7.70 3.69
N GLU A 189 6.36 -7.86 3.36
CA GLU A 189 7.19 -6.79 2.84
C GLU A 189 6.66 -6.24 1.51
N ILE A 190 6.87 -4.95 1.29
CA ILE A 190 6.58 -4.27 0.02
C ILE A 190 7.84 -3.54 -0.40
N TRP A 191 8.24 -3.72 -1.65
CA TRP A 191 9.48 -3.14 -2.17
C TRP A 191 9.37 -2.77 -3.65
N LEU A 192 10.34 -1.97 -4.09
CA LEU A 192 10.54 -1.64 -5.50
C LEU A 192 11.81 -2.35 -6.01
N GLU A 193 11.72 -2.93 -7.18
CA GLU A 193 12.87 -3.47 -7.91
C GLU A 193 12.87 -3.05 -9.38
#